data_7e0c8598ee944415d0f462e3574a73ab
#
_entry.id   7e0c8598ee944415d0f462e3574a73ab
#
_cell.length_a   1.000
_cell.length_b   1.000
_cell.length_c   1.000
_cell.angle_alpha   90.00
_cell.angle_beta   90.00
_cell.angle_gamma   90.00
#
_symmetry.space_group_name_H-M   'P 1'
#
loop_
_entity.id
_entity.type
_entity.pdbx_description
1 polymer ?
#
loop_
_entity_poly.entity_id
_entity_poly.type
_entity_poly.pdbx_seq_one_letter_code
_entity_poly.pdbx_strand_id
1 'polypeptide(L)'
;MPSFPSFAFDRFELDTFARRVTRDGQPIAVADRHFDVLYCLVSHPAELVTKDALVTAGWGDVAVTDNSLEQAISALRRALGPRSDGSHYIETVPRRGYRFTASPERKTARATDESLDALMAPHRAWLEGRASLETLEKEHIRRARRDFEQVLEAFPDNATAHVGLANALAMGFEMTRADAEPNREALASAREHALEACRLDPRLGEAWATLGFVLNCCGQPADALAAVRRAVTLESDNWRHHFRLGYVGWGEERLRAARRTLALLPGFPLAHWLAATVLIARNVLDEAERELRAGIAGEESQGSNVRFTAVALHWLLGLVLLARGDEDGALVEFERELAAEASGHLYARECCSNTCYAIGALRLRRQQKTEAQQAFAQALERLPNHKLVLAVLTAQSLSSVRAAMGGQGFPSVPTGPDVSFDEKFGSAIAVDLMGHTAFAVQVLDGALASAAPGNAGWLVPVEPLLNVSANPDVWAPVLARLRTRAA
;
A
#
# COMPACT_ATOMS: atom_id res chain seq x y z
N MET A 1 27.31 26.96 5.48
CA MET A 1 26.05 26.35 5.03
C MET A 1 26.03 26.38 3.52
N PRO A 2 26.00 25.24 2.82
CA PRO A 2 25.84 25.27 1.38
C PRO A 2 24.45 25.83 1.04
N SER A 3 24.43 26.86 0.18
CA SER A 3 23.20 27.52 -0.28
C SER A 3 22.68 26.77 -1.49
N PHE A 4 21.48 26.17 -1.39
CA PHE A 4 20.81 25.53 -2.51
C PHE A 4 20.32 26.55 -3.55
N PRO A 5 20.22 26.19 -4.84
CA PRO A 5 19.67 27.09 -5.83
C PRO A 5 18.20 27.34 -5.50
N SER A 6 17.88 28.53 -5.08
CA SER A 6 16.53 29.02 -5.14
C SER A 6 16.35 29.84 -6.40
N PHE A 7 15.17 29.76 -7.00
CA PHE A 7 14.82 30.62 -8.13
C PHE A 7 13.95 31.76 -7.59
N ALA A 8 14.43 32.97 -7.74
CA ALA A 8 13.65 34.15 -7.37
C ALA A 8 13.09 34.81 -8.63
N PHE A 9 11.80 35.12 -8.66
CA PHE A 9 11.14 35.83 -9.73
C PHE A 9 10.01 36.72 -9.15
N ASP A 10 10.05 37.98 -9.53
CA ASP A 10 9.15 39.00 -8.98
C ASP A 10 9.11 38.94 -7.44
N ARG A 11 8.01 38.52 -6.86
CA ARG A 11 7.79 38.37 -5.41
C ARG A 11 7.85 36.92 -4.90
N PHE A 12 8.22 35.97 -5.77
CA PHE A 12 8.26 34.56 -5.44
C PHE A 12 9.70 34.07 -5.29
N GLU A 13 9.86 33.11 -4.38
CA GLU A 13 11.05 32.30 -4.25
C GLU A 13 10.67 30.84 -4.26
N LEU A 14 11.29 30.07 -5.15
CA LEU A 14 11.15 28.63 -5.29
C LEU A 14 12.39 27.98 -4.70
N ASP A 15 12.24 27.39 -3.54
CA ASP A 15 13.29 26.63 -2.86
C ASP A 15 13.21 25.16 -3.32
N THR A 16 14.19 24.76 -4.12
CA THR A 16 14.21 23.40 -4.66
C THR A 16 14.58 22.36 -3.62
N PHE A 17 15.28 22.75 -2.58
CA PHE A 17 15.66 21.89 -1.48
C PHE A 17 14.49 21.59 -0.55
N ALA A 18 13.83 22.63 -0.04
CA ALA A 18 12.67 22.49 0.81
C ALA A 18 11.39 22.14 0.02
N ARG A 19 11.47 22.03 -1.32
CA ARG A 19 10.31 21.85 -2.23
C ARG A 19 9.16 22.82 -1.92
N ARG A 20 9.50 24.06 -1.69
CA ARG A 20 8.59 25.10 -1.21
C ARG A 20 8.60 26.31 -2.11
N VAL A 21 7.43 26.89 -2.29
CA VAL A 21 7.28 28.20 -2.94
C VAL A 21 6.83 29.23 -1.89
N THR A 22 7.53 30.34 -1.84
CA THR A 22 7.13 31.46 -0.99
C THR A 22 6.72 32.66 -1.83
N ARG A 23 5.82 33.48 -1.31
CA ARG A 23 5.46 34.80 -1.82
C ARG A 23 5.74 35.83 -0.74
N ASP A 24 6.59 36.81 -1.00
CA ASP A 24 7.01 37.81 0.00
C ASP A 24 7.49 37.16 1.32
N GLY A 25 8.21 36.04 1.21
CA GLY A 25 8.71 35.28 2.35
C GLY A 25 7.68 34.37 3.04
N GLN A 26 6.40 34.39 2.65
CA GLN A 26 5.35 33.54 3.20
C GLN A 26 5.10 32.31 2.33
N PRO A 27 5.05 31.09 2.90
CA PRO A 27 4.80 29.87 2.13
C PRO A 27 3.42 29.92 1.45
N ILE A 28 3.37 29.50 0.19
CA ILE A 28 2.12 29.25 -0.54
C ILE A 28 1.94 27.76 -0.77
N ALA A 29 0.68 27.29 -0.72
CA ALA A 29 0.37 25.89 -0.92
C ALA A 29 0.52 25.54 -2.42
N VAL A 30 1.47 24.67 -2.72
CA VAL A 30 1.67 24.06 -4.04
C VAL A 30 1.79 22.55 -3.81
N ALA A 31 0.93 21.78 -4.46
CA ALA A 31 0.99 20.33 -4.37
C ALA A 31 2.31 19.80 -4.97
N ASP A 32 2.80 18.69 -4.49
CA ASP A 32 4.14 18.16 -4.79
C ASP A 32 4.41 18.02 -6.30
N ARG A 33 3.48 17.41 -7.05
CA ARG A 33 3.59 17.30 -8.52
C ARG A 33 3.46 18.63 -9.25
N HIS A 34 2.69 19.59 -8.68
CA HIS A 34 2.61 20.95 -9.21
C HIS A 34 3.93 21.70 -8.99
N PHE A 35 4.62 21.39 -7.89
CA PHE A 35 5.96 21.90 -7.66
C PHE A 35 6.93 21.40 -8.75
N ASP A 36 6.91 20.10 -9.10
CA ASP A 36 7.78 19.53 -10.13
C ASP A 36 7.50 20.14 -11.50
N VAL A 37 6.22 20.34 -11.84
CA VAL A 37 5.82 21.06 -13.08
C VAL A 37 6.31 22.51 -13.05
N LEU A 38 6.15 23.22 -11.93
CA LEU A 38 6.62 24.60 -11.79
C LEU A 38 8.15 24.67 -11.88
N TYR A 39 8.84 23.77 -11.19
CA TYR A 39 10.31 23.69 -11.26
C TYR A 39 10.81 23.46 -12.68
N CYS A 40 10.20 22.52 -13.40
CA CYS A 40 10.52 22.29 -14.80
C CYS A 40 10.35 23.55 -15.66
N LEU A 41 9.25 24.29 -15.48
CA LEU A 41 8.98 25.54 -16.20
C LEU A 41 9.95 26.66 -15.82
N VAL A 42 10.24 26.84 -14.53
CA VAL A 42 11.15 27.87 -14.01
C VAL A 42 12.60 27.61 -14.44
N SER A 43 12.95 26.35 -14.62
CA SER A 43 14.29 25.92 -15.09
C SER A 43 14.52 26.18 -16.59
N HIS A 44 13.44 26.45 -17.37
CA HIS A 44 13.49 26.74 -18.81
C HIS A 44 12.76 28.05 -19.12
N PRO A 45 13.26 29.19 -18.58
CA PRO A 45 12.59 30.48 -18.70
C PRO A 45 12.53 30.93 -20.17
N ALA A 46 11.39 31.46 -20.57
CA ALA A 46 11.06 31.87 -21.93
C ALA A 46 11.09 30.79 -23.00
N GLU A 47 11.47 29.55 -22.67
CA GLU A 47 11.47 28.41 -23.58
C GLU A 47 10.10 27.72 -23.61
N LEU A 48 9.83 27.04 -24.75
CA LEU A 48 8.67 26.16 -24.85
C LEU A 48 8.98 24.81 -24.19
N VAL A 49 8.28 24.49 -23.12
CA VAL A 49 8.29 23.15 -22.51
C VAL A 49 7.10 22.37 -23.04
N THR A 50 7.35 21.21 -23.63
CA THR A 50 6.29 20.37 -24.22
C THR A 50 5.38 19.78 -23.15
N LYS A 51 4.15 19.40 -23.53
CA LYS A 51 3.22 18.72 -22.61
C LYS A 51 3.83 17.44 -22.05
N ASP A 52 4.48 16.62 -22.88
CA ASP A 52 5.11 15.37 -22.48
C ASP A 52 6.23 15.58 -21.46
N ALA A 53 7.08 16.59 -21.66
CA ALA A 53 8.14 16.93 -20.71
C ALA A 53 7.56 17.35 -19.34
N LEU A 54 6.46 18.10 -19.33
CA LEU A 54 5.79 18.52 -18.07
C LEU A 54 5.06 17.36 -17.39
N VAL A 55 4.47 16.45 -18.17
CA VAL A 55 3.87 15.23 -17.65
C VAL A 55 4.94 14.35 -17.03
N THR A 56 6.05 14.13 -17.72
CA THR A 56 7.19 13.37 -17.19
C THR A 56 7.74 14.01 -15.91
N ALA A 57 7.87 15.34 -15.86
CA ALA A 57 8.35 16.03 -14.67
C ALA A 57 7.41 15.87 -13.46
N GLY A 58 6.09 15.98 -13.63
CA GLY A 58 5.12 15.93 -12.55
C GLY A 58 4.64 14.53 -12.18
N TRP A 59 4.63 13.59 -13.14
CA TRP A 59 4.04 12.26 -12.97
C TRP A 59 4.98 11.11 -13.32
N GLY A 60 6.19 11.40 -13.84
CA GLY A 60 7.12 10.37 -14.33
C GLY A 60 6.53 9.65 -15.54
N ASP A 61 6.69 8.34 -15.59
CA ASP A 61 6.19 7.51 -16.70
C ASP A 61 4.74 7.05 -16.52
N VAL A 62 4.00 7.64 -15.57
CA VAL A 62 2.57 7.34 -15.38
C VAL A 62 1.77 7.94 -16.52
N ALA A 63 1.02 7.10 -17.22
CA ALA A 63 0.07 7.57 -18.23
C ALA A 63 -1.02 8.42 -17.56
N VAL A 64 -0.97 9.73 -17.77
CA VAL A 64 -1.98 10.68 -17.31
C VAL A 64 -2.69 11.30 -18.51
N THR A 65 -3.95 11.67 -18.30
CA THR A 65 -4.70 12.40 -19.32
C THR A 65 -4.22 13.86 -19.41
N ASP A 66 -4.35 14.47 -20.59
CA ASP A 66 -4.10 15.91 -20.80
C ASP A 66 -4.79 16.79 -19.73
N ASN A 67 -5.92 16.34 -19.22
CA ASN A 67 -6.70 17.03 -18.18
C ASN A 67 -5.93 17.19 -16.86
N SER A 68 -5.09 16.23 -16.49
CA SER A 68 -4.29 16.28 -15.25
C SER A 68 -3.23 17.39 -15.31
N LEU A 69 -2.55 17.55 -16.45
CA LEU A 69 -1.60 18.65 -16.66
C LEU A 69 -2.32 19.99 -16.69
N GLU A 70 -3.46 20.09 -17.36
CA GLU A 70 -4.24 21.34 -17.43
C GLU A 70 -4.74 21.78 -16.06
N GLN A 71 -5.15 20.84 -15.21
CA GLN A 71 -5.52 21.10 -13.82
C GLN A 71 -4.32 21.60 -13.00
N ALA A 72 -3.13 20.98 -13.16
CA ALA A 72 -1.92 21.42 -12.49
C ALA A 72 -1.53 22.85 -12.90
N ILE A 73 -1.55 23.15 -14.20
CA ILE A 73 -1.29 24.50 -14.71
C ILE A 73 -2.31 25.51 -14.18
N SER A 74 -3.58 25.14 -14.15
CA SER A 74 -4.64 25.99 -13.59
C SER A 74 -4.45 26.26 -12.09
N ALA A 75 -4.05 25.25 -11.32
CA ALA A 75 -3.72 25.38 -9.90
C ALA A 75 -2.50 26.28 -9.69
N LEU A 76 -1.45 26.11 -10.48
CA LEU A 76 -0.25 26.95 -10.44
C LEU A 76 -0.57 28.41 -10.80
N ARG A 77 -1.37 28.66 -11.82
CA ARG A 77 -1.82 30.02 -12.17
C ARG A 77 -2.58 30.70 -11.04
N ARG A 78 -3.44 29.95 -10.34
CA ARG A 78 -4.15 30.45 -9.15
C ARG A 78 -3.20 30.74 -8.00
N ALA A 79 -2.25 29.84 -7.75
CA ALA A 79 -1.28 29.99 -6.66
C ALA A 79 -0.34 31.19 -6.89
N LEU A 80 0.14 31.37 -8.11
CA LEU A 80 1.02 32.48 -8.47
C LEU A 80 0.27 33.81 -8.66
N GLY A 81 -0.96 33.76 -9.17
CA GLY A 81 -1.74 34.96 -9.52
C GLY A 81 -1.24 35.64 -10.80
N PRO A 82 -1.75 36.83 -11.14
CA PRO A 82 -1.28 37.64 -12.26
C PRO A 82 0.02 38.36 -11.89
N ARG A 83 0.83 38.67 -12.90
CA ARG A 83 1.98 39.55 -12.81
C ARG A 83 1.52 41.04 -12.69
N SER A 84 2.46 41.91 -12.39
CA SER A 84 2.21 43.34 -12.26
C SER A 84 1.70 44.01 -13.56
N ASP A 85 2.00 43.44 -14.71
CA ASP A 85 1.55 43.86 -16.03
C ASP A 85 0.21 43.25 -16.47
N GLY A 86 -0.42 42.44 -15.58
CA GLY A 86 -1.67 41.72 -15.84
C GLY A 86 -1.51 40.42 -16.63
N SER A 87 -0.33 40.05 -17.04
CA SER A 87 -0.04 38.77 -17.69
C SER A 87 0.06 37.62 -16.70
N HIS A 88 0.15 36.39 -17.17
CA HIS A 88 0.35 35.20 -16.34
C HIS A 88 1.81 34.72 -16.37
N TYR A 89 2.30 34.18 -15.25
CA TYR A 89 3.63 33.54 -15.15
C TYR A 89 3.77 32.33 -16.07
N ILE A 90 2.68 31.66 -16.39
CA ILE A 90 2.65 30.47 -17.25
C ILE A 90 1.76 30.76 -18.45
N GLU A 91 2.37 30.91 -19.62
CA GLU A 91 1.68 31.09 -20.91
C GLU A 91 1.35 29.75 -21.53
N THR A 92 0.18 29.61 -22.17
CA THR A 92 -0.14 28.46 -23.00
C THR A 92 0.31 28.70 -24.43
N VAL A 93 1.11 27.78 -24.98
CA VAL A 93 1.44 27.75 -26.41
C VAL A 93 0.53 26.70 -27.07
N PRO A 94 -0.50 27.12 -27.83
CA PRO A 94 -1.54 26.21 -28.31
C PRO A 94 -0.98 24.97 -29.02
N ARG A 95 -1.47 23.79 -28.65
CA ARG A 95 -1.08 22.46 -29.19
C ARG A 95 0.37 22.04 -28.95
N ARG A 96 1.22 22.85 -28.31
CA ARG A 96 2.67 22.58 -28.14
C ARG A 96 3.10 22.39 -26.69
N GLY A 97 2.54 23.16 -25.75
CA GLY A 97 2.95 23.08 -24.34
C GLY A 97 2.77 24.42 -23.61
N TYR A 98 3.70 24.69 -22.72
CA TYR A 98 3.65 25.88 -21.85
C TYR A 98 5.01 26.57 -21.82
N ARG A 99 4.99 27.87 -21.44
CA ARG A 99 6.19 28.70 -21.32
C ARG A 99 6.12 29.48 -20.02
N PHE A 100 7.26 29.56 -19.32
CA PHE A 100 7.39 30.43 -18.16
C PHE A 100 7.79 31.83 -18.63
N THR A 101 7.02 32.85 -18.26
CA THR A 101 7.17 34.21 -18.83
C THR A 101 8.03 35.16 -18.01
N ALA A 102 8.29 34.83 -16.72
CA ALA A 102 9.19 35.62 -15.90
C ALA A 102 10.65 35.22 -16.18
N SER A 103 11.57 36.08 -15.78
CA SER A 103 13.02 35.79 -15.81
C SER A 103 13.48 35.47 -14.40
N PRO A 104 13.55 34.18 -14.01
CA PRO A 104 13.98 33.81 -12.69
C PRO A 104 15.48 34.12 -12.50
N GLU A 105 15.79 34.80 -11.43
CA GLU A 105 17.18 34.93 -10.99
C GLU A 105 17.54 33.69 -10.19
N ARG A 106 18.56 32.97 -10.66
CA ARG A 106 19.13 31.87 -9.92
C ARG A 106 20.03 32.44 -8.82
N LYS A 107 19.57 32.41 -7.57
CA LYS A 107 20.41 32.73 -6.41
C LYS A 107 21.39 31.60 -6.19
N THR A 108 22.53 31.63 -6.84
CA THR A 108 23.64 30.70 -6.63
C THR A 108 24.81 31.45 -5.98
N ALA A 109 25.31 30.92 -4.87
CA ALA A 109 26.72 31.05 -4.59
C ALA A 109 27.47 30.40 -5.79
N ARG A 110 28.54 31.01 -6.28
CA ARG A 110 29.37 30.47 -7.37
C ARG A 110 29.79 29.04 -7.04
N ALA A 111 29.08 28.07 -7.64
CA ALA A 111 29.31 26.65 -7.46
C ALA A 111 30.10 26.12 -8.65
N THR A 112 31.12 25.34 -8.42
CA THR A 112 31.76 24.46 -9.39
C THR A 112 30.78 23.34 -9.81
N ASP A 113 31.02 22.63 -10.93
CA ASP A 113 30.15 21.52 -11.37
C ASP A 113 29.91 20.48 -10.26
N GLU A 114 30.93 20.19 -9.44
CA GLU A 114 30.80 19.31 -8.24
C GLU A 114 29.83 19.84 -7.20
N SER A 115 29.73 21.17 -7.03
CA SER A 115 28.78 21.75 -6.09
C SER A 115 27.37 21.78 -6.65
N LEU A 116 27.17 21.81 -7.96
CA LEU A 116 25.85 21.68 -8.59
C LEU A 116 25.29 20.26 -8.38
N ASP A 117 26.12 19.24 -8.57
CA ASP A 117 25.76 17.85 -8.30
C ASP A 117 25.41 17.60 -6.84
N ALA A 118 26.16 18.17 -5.92
CA ALA A 118 25.85 18.13 -4.49
C ALA A 118 24.53 18.83 -4.14
N LEU A 119 24.24 19.96 -4.81
CA LEU A 119 22.99 20.72 -4.66
C LEU A 119 21.76 19.95 -5.16
N MET A 120 21.89 19.18 -6.25
CA MET A 120 20.82 18.39 -6.83
C MET A 120 20.66 17.00 -6.18
N ALA A 121 21.64 16.55 -5.40
CA ALA A 121 21.65 15.23 -4.78
C ALA A 121 20.37 14.92 -3.95
N PRO A 122 19.84 15.83 -3.08
CA PRO A 122 18.63 15.56 -2.33
C PRO A 122 17.39 15.36 -3.22
N HIS A 123 17.29 16.15 -4.28
CA HIS A 123 16.17 16.03 -5.22
C HIS A 123 16.23 14.72 -6.03
N ARG A 124 17.43 14.34 -6.51
CA ARG A 124 17.62 13.03 -7.15
C ARG A 124 17.31 11.89 -6.18
N ALA A 125 17.87 11.93 -4.97
CA ALA A 125 17.61 10.91 -3.96
C ALA A 125 16.11 10.78 -3.64
N TRP A 126 15.38 11.90 -3.62
CA TRP A 126 13.93 11.88 -3.46
C TRP A 126 13.22 11.16 -4.62
N LEU A 127 13.52 11.53 -5.87
CA LEU A 127 12.88 10.92 -7.04
C LEU A 127 13.22 9.43 -7.17
N GLU A 128 14.50 9.09 -7.07
CA GLU A 128 14.99 7.72 -7.16
C GLU A 128 14.55 6.87 -5.98
N GLY A 129 14.66 7.41 -4.76
CA GLY A 129 14.24 6.73 -3.54
C GLY A 129 12.74 6.45 -3.52
N ARG A 130 11.91 7.42 -3.95
CA ARG A 130 10.46 7.23 -4.08
C ARG A 130 10.12 6.15 -5.12
N ALA A 131 10.74 6.20 -6.30
CA ALA A 131 10.54 5.19 -7.33
C ALA A 131 10.97 3.79 -6.82
N SER A 132 12.09 3.70 -6.12
CA SER A 132 12.59 2.47 -5.50
C SER A 132 11.61 1.90 -4.47
N LEU A 133 11.00 2.75 -3.62
CA LEU A 133 10.01 2.30 -2.64
C LEU A 133 8.70 1.81 -3.29
N GLU A 134 8.33 2.33 -4.46
CA GLU A 134 7.13 1.91 -5.17
C GLU A 134 7.22 0.51 -5.79
N THR A 135 8.43 -0.01 -6.02
CA THR A 135 8.61 -1.39 -6.49
C THR A 135 8.31 -2.43 -5.42
N LEU A 136 8.34 -2.05 -4.15
CA LEU A 136 8.21 -2.92 -2.99
C LEU A 136 9.26 -4.07 -2.95
N GLU A 137 10.35 -3.94 -3.67
CA GLU A 137 11.46 -4.89 -3.66
C GLU A 137 12.42 -4.62 -2.49
N LYS A 138 12.81 -5.67 -1.78
CA LYS A 138 13.62 -5.57 -0.55
C LYS A 138 14.94 -4.82 -0.75
N GLU A 139 15.64 -5.08 -1.85
CA GLU A 139 16.91 -4.42 -2.13
C GLU A 139 16.72 -2.93 -2.48
N HIS A 140 15.68 -2.61 -3.24
CA HIS A 140 15.34 -1.22 -3.55
C HIS A 140 14.96 -0.42 -2.29
N ILE A 141 14.20 -1.04 -1.38
CA ILE A 141 13.87 -0.42 -0.09
C ILE A 141 15.12 -0.17 0.76
N ARG A 142 16.04 -1.14 0.83
CA ARG A 142 17.31 -0.97 1.56
C ARG A 142 18.19 0.10 0.96
N ARG A 143 18.24 0.20 -0.37
CA ARG A 143 18.96 1.26 -1.07
C ARG A 143 18.34 2.62 -0.77
N ALA A 144 17.05 2.78 -0.97
CA ALA A 144 16.34 4.02 -0.69
C ALA A 144 16.56 4.50 0.76
N ARG A 145 16.57 3.56 1.73
CA ARG A 145 16.90 3.88 3.12
C ARG A 145 18.26 4.54 3.24
N ARG A 146 19.33 3.93 2.69
CA ARG A 146 20.69 4.49 2.75
C ARG A 146 20.78 5.86 2.08
N ASP A 147 20.11 6.02 0.93
CA ASP A 147 20.12 7.27 0.17
C ASP A 147 19.46 8.40 0.98
N PHE A 148 18.34 8.13 1.67
CA PHE A 148 17.69 9.12 2.55
C PHE A 148 18.48 9.39 3.83
N GLU A 149 19.12 8.38 4.44
CA GLU A 149 20.02 8.56 5.58
C GLU A 149 21.16 9.52 5.21
N GLN A 150 21.80 9.33 4.05
CA GLN A 150 22.86 10.20 3.55
C GLN A 150 22.37 11.64 3.29
N VAL A 151 21.15 11.80 2.78
CA VAL A 151 20.57 13.15 2.61
C VAL A 151 20.38 13.84 3.95
N LEU A 152 19.91 13.13 4.98
CA LEU A 152 19.65 13.71 6.30
C LEU A 152 20.93 14.01 7.06
N GLU A 153 22.03 13.30 6.82
CA GLU A 153 23.35 13.66 7.35
C GLU A 153 23.78 15.06 6.87
N ALA A 154 23.54 15.37 5.60
CA ALA A 154 23.89 16.66 5.01
C ALA A 154 22.80 17.75 5.28
N PHE A 155 21.53 17.36 5.39
CA PHE A 155 20.37 18.24 5.46
C PHE A 155 19.34 17.74 6.49
N PRO A 156 19.63 17.90 7.79
CA PRO A 156 18.79 17.35 8.87
C PRO A 156 17.33 17.85 8.87
N ASP A 157 17.06 19.04 8.33
CA ASP A 157 15.73 19.65 8.30
C ASP A 157 14.99 19.39 6.97
N ASN A 158 15.39 18.38 6.18
CA ASN A 158 14.72 18.06 4.92
C ASN A 158 13.49 17.19 5.16
N ALA A 159 12.30 17.80 5.12
CA ALA A 159 11.03 17.12 5.35
C ALA A 159 10.81 15.93 4.40
N THR A 160 11.17 16.06 3.11
CA THR A 160 10.97 14.97 2.13
C THR A 160 11.91 13.79 2.34
N ALA A 161 13.14 14.04 2.79
CA ALA A 161 14.06 12.97 3.16
C ALA A 161 13.58 12.22 4.41
N HIS A 162 13.02 12.95 5.40
CA HIS A 162 12.36 12.32 6.54
C HIS A 162 11.16 11.46 6.12
N VAL A 163 10.34 11.91 5.17
CA VAL A 163 9.26 11.09 4.57
C VAL A 163 9.79 9.81 3.95
N GLY A 164 10.82 9.93 3.11
CA GLY A 164 11.44 8.80 2.43
C GLY A 164 12.01 7.77 3.41
N LEU A 165 12.77 8.25 4.41
CA LEU A 165 13.34 7.38 5.44
C LEU A 165 12.27 6.72 6.30
N ALA A 166 11.23 7.45 6.70
CA ALA A 166 10.11 6.89 7.46
C ALA A 166 9.41 5.76 6.69
N ASN A 167 9.15 5.95 5.38
CA ASN A 167 8.58 4.90 4.54
C ASN A 167 9.52 3.68 4.42
N ALA A 168 10.80 3.89 4.17
CA ALA A 168 11.78 2.80 4.04
C ALA A 168 11.90 1.98 5.34
N LEU A 169 11.93 2.64 6.49
CA LEU A 169 11.97 2.00 7.81
C LEU A 169 10.69 1.23 8.13
N ALA A 170 9.51 1.81 7.85
CA ALA A 170 8.23 1.13 8.03
C ALA A 170 8.11 -0.11 7.12
N MET A 171 8.56 -0.02 5.86
CA MET A 171 8.63 -1.18 4.97
C MET A 171 9.65 -2.21 5.48
N GLY A 172 10.74 -1.77 6.13
CA GLY A 172 11.69 -2.66 6.81
C GLY A 172 11.03 -3.44 7.97
N PHE A 173 10.14 -2.82 8.73
CA PHE A 173 9.31 -3.51 9.70
C PHE A 173 8.34 -4.49 9.02
N GLU A 174 7.65 -4.08 7.96
CA GLU A 174 6.71 -4.93 7.22
C GLU A 174 7.37 -6.21 6.68
N MET A 175 8.66 -6.17 6.31
CA MET A 175 9.41 -7.36 5.89
C MET A 175 9.52 -8.43 6.99
N THR A 176 9.46 -8.01 8.26
CA THR A 176 9.69 -8.87 9.44
C THR A 176 8.47 -9.00 10.34
N ARG A 177 7.34 -8.35 10.01
CA ARG A 177 6.16 -8.29 10.89
C ARG A 177 5.57 -9.65 11.26
N ALA A 178 5.76 -10.65 10.39
CA ALA A 178 5.30 -12.01 10.59
C ALA A 178 6.37 -12.93 11.22
N ASP A 179 7.57 -12.43 11.51
CA ASP A 179 8.62 -13.16 12.18
C ASP A 179 8.37 -13.27 13.69
N ALA A 180 9.08 -14.16 14.37
CA ALA A 180 9.02 -14.29 15.83
C ALA A 180 9.46 -12.99 16.53
N GLU A 181 10.43 -12.29 15.95
CA GLU A 181 10.97 -11.01 16.43
C GLU A 181 10.89 -9.95 15.32
N PRO A 182 9.75 -9.24 15.18
CA PRO A 182 9.62 -8.13 14.24
C PRO A 182 10.58 -6.99 14.57
N ASN A 183 11.08 -6.30 13.55
CA ASN A 183 11.97 -5.16 13.72
C ASN A 183 11.22 -3.92 14.25
N ARG A 184 10.90 -3.92 15.53
CA ARG A 184 10.16 -2.83 16.20
C ARG A 184 10.99 -1.55 16.35
N GLU A 185 12.32 -1.65 16.35
CA GLU A 185 13.21 -0.50 16.38
C GLU A 185 13.09 0.32 15.09
N ALA A 186 13.09 -0.34 13.93
CA ALA A 186 12.84 0.34 12.64
C ALA A 186 11.48 1.04 12.62
N LEU A 187 10.43 0.42 13.22
CA LEU A 187 9.11 1.03 13.30
C LEU A 187 9.09 2.25 14.23
N ALA A 188 9.79 2.21 15.36
CA ALA A 188 9.93 3.34 16.26
C ALA A 188 10.63 4.53 15.57
N SER A 189 11.77 4.29 14.92
CA SER A 189 12.47 5.29 14.12
C SER A 189 11.60 5.84 12.97
N ALA A 190 10.85 4.97 12.28
CA ALA A 190 9.92 5.41 11.24
C ALA A 190 8.91 6.43 11.78
N ARG A 191 8.39 6.20 12.99
CA ARG A 191 7.44 7.11 13.64
C ARG A 191 8.07 8.47 13.95
N GLU A 192 9.29 8.47 14.47
CA GLU A 192 10.02 9.72 14.76
C GLU A 192 10.23 10.55 13.49
N HIS A 193 10.72 9.93 12.43
CA HIS A 193 10.93 10.61 11.15
C HIS A 193 9.61 11.09 10.51
N ALA A 194 8.54 10.32 10.58
CA ALA A 194 7.24 10.73 10.06
C ALA A 194 6.65 11.94 10.81
N LEU A 195 6.80 11.97 12.13
CA LEU A 195 6.39 13.12 12.96
C LEU A 195 7.24 14.35 12.67
N GLU A 196 8.55 14.17 12.52
CA GLU A 196 9.46 15.26 12.19
C GLU A 196 9.16 15.86 10.81
N ALA A 197 8.87 15.03 9.81
CA ALA A 197 8.43 15.50 8.49
C ALA A 197 7.16 16.38 8.58
N CYS A 198 6.16 15.95 9.36
CA CYS A 198 4.94 16.72 9.59
C CYS A 198 5.21 18.04 10.36
N ARG A 199 6.19 18.05 11.26
CA ARG A 199 6.62 19.26 12.00
C ARG A 199 7.33 20.24 11.09
N LEU A 200 8.24 19.77 10.25
CA LEU A 200 9.03 20.58 9.32
C LEU A 200 8.16 21.19 8.22
N ASP A 201 7.26 20.42 7.65
CA ASP A 201 6.30 20.91 6.66
C ASP A 201 4.87 20.37 6.91
N PRO A 202 4.05 21.10 7.70
CA PRO A 202 2.67 20.68 7.98
C PRO A 202 1.73 20.67 6.77
N ARG A 203 2.17 21.20 5.63
CA ARG A 203 1.40 21.24 4.37
C ARG A 203 1.81 20.16 3.38
N LEU A 204 2.86 19.42 3.65
CA LEU A 204 3.30 18.30 2.82
C LEU A 204 2.34 17.12 3.01
N GLY A 205 1.46 16.89 2.04
CA GLY A 205 0.48 15.80 2.10
C GLY A 205 1.13 14.43 2.27
N GLU A 206 2.27 14.21 1.62
CA GLU A 206 3.01 12.96 1.70
C GLU A 206 3.55 12.66 3.12
N ALA A 207 3.89 13.69 3.91
CA ALA A 207 4.28 13.51 5.31
C ALA A 207 3.12 12.94 6.14
N TRP A 208 1.91 13.48 5.96
CA TRP A 208 0.72 12.97 6.64
C TRP A 208 0.30 11.59 6.16
N ALA A 209 0.41 11.29 4.87
CA ALA A 209 0.14 9.96 4.33
C ALA A 209 1.12 8.92 4.89
N THR A 210 2.41 9.27 5.00
CA THR A 210 3.45 8.43 5.59
C THR A 210 3.23 8.24 7.08
N LEU A 211 2.92 9.30 7.82
CA LEU A 211 2.57 9.19 9.25
C LEU A 211 1.39 8.24 9.45
N GLY A 212 0.36 8.32 8.61
CA GLY A 212 -0.78 7.40 8.67
C GLY A 212 -0.40 5.94 8.42
N PHE A 213 0.47 5.67 7.46
CA PHE A 213 0.99 4.32 7.23
C PHE A 213 1.76 3.78 8.44
N VAL A 214 2.67 4.58 8.98
CA VAL A 214 3.47 4.22 10.15
C VAL A 214 2.60 3.98 11.38
N LEU A 215 1.62 4.86 11.65
CA LEU A 215 0.67 4.69 12.76
C LEU A 215 -0.18 3.42 12.61
N ASN A 216 -0.55 3.06 11.38
CA ASN A 216 -1.22 1.80 11.11
C ASN A 216 -0.33 0.59 11.48
N CYS A 217 0.95 0.62 11.10
CA CYS A 217 1.92 -0.41 11.51
C CYS A 217 2.13 -0.45 13.04
N CYS A 218 1.97 0.69 13.73
CA CYS A 218 2.00 0.78 15.19
C CYS A 218 0.72 0.26 15.88
N GLY A 219 -0.30 -0.18 15.13
CA GLY A 219 -1.59 -0.61 15.69
C GLY A 219 -2.48 0.54 16.19
N GLN A 220 -2.33 1.74 15.63
CA GLN A 220 -3.09 2.95 15.95
C GLN A 220 -4.01 3.35 14.78
N PRO A 221 -5.05 2.54 14.44
CA PRO A 221 -5.82 2.73 13.21
C PRO A 221 -6.64 4.03 13.17
N ALA A 222 -7.11 4.52 14.29
CA ALA A 222 -7.88 5.77 14.36
C ALA A 222 -7.00 6.99 13.99
N ASP A 223 -5.82 7.09 14.59
CA ASP A 223 -4.86 8.16 14.33
C ASP A 223 -4.29 8.05 12.91
N ALA A 224 -4.02 6.83 12.46
CA ALA A 224 -3.60 6.53 11.09
C ALA A 224 -4.61 7.06 10.07
N LEU A 225 -5.89 6.77 10.28
CA LEU A 225 -6.96 7.20 9.39
C LEU A 225 -7.10 8.74 9.38
N ALA A 226 -7.00 9.39 10.54
CA ALA A 226 -7.04 10.85 10.66
C ALA A 226 -5.87 11.49 9.87
N ALA A 227 -4.65 10.95 10.00
CA ALA A 227 -3.47 11.45 9.30
C ALA A 227 -3.64 11.31 7.77
N VAL A 228 -4.07 10.15 7.26
CA VAL A 228 -4.23 9.95 5.82
C VAL A 228 -5.38 10.80 5.25
N ARG A 229 -6.48 10.98 5.99
CA ARG A 229 -7.56 11.90 5.57
C ARG A 229 -7.05 13.34 5.43
N ARG A 230 -6.15 13.76 6.33
CA ARG A 230 -5.49 15.07 6.21
C ARG A 230 -4.64 15.15 4.94
N ALA A 231 -3.87 14.12 4.60
CA ALA A 231 -3.11 14.05 3.34
C ALA A 231 -4.03 14.22 2.11
N VAL A 232 -5.15 13.49 2.06
CA VAL A 232 -6.14 13.61 0.99
C VAL A 232 -6.76 15.01 0.93
N THR A 233 -6.97 15.66 2.07
CA THR A 233 -7.49 17.03 2.11
C THR A 233 -6.48 18.03 1.56
N LEU A 234 -5.18 17.84 1.82
CA LEU A 234 -4.11 18.71 1.31
C LEU A 234 -3.90 18.52 -0.20
N GLU A 235 -3.99 17.28 -0.69
CA GLU A 235 -3.70 16.91 -2.08
C GLU A 235 -4.75 15.91 -2.61
N SER A 236 -5.94 16.41 -2.91
CA SER A 236 -7.12 15.58 -3.25
C SER A 236 -7.02 14.83 -4.58
N ASP A 237 -6.08 15.15 -5.43
CA ASP A 237 -5.83 14.53 -6.73
C ASP A 237 -4.56 13.64 -6.73
N ASN A 238 -3.94 13.43 -5.58
CA ASN A 238 -2.78 12.54 -5.43
C ASN A 238 -3.25 11.09 -5.20
N TRP A 239 -3.07 10.22 -6.21
CA TRP A 239 -3.50 8.82 -6.14
C TRP A 239 -2.85 8.06 -4.97
N ARG A 240 -1.62 8.40 -4.57
CA ARG A 240 -0.90 7.76 -3.46
C ARG A 240 -1.61 7.95 -2.13
N HIS A 241 -2.19 9.14 -1.91
CA HIS A 241 -2.92 9.44 -0.68
C HIS A 241 -4.23 8.65 -0.63
N HIS A 242 -4.93 8.53 -1.77
CA HIS A 242 -6.12 7.69 -1.86
C HIS A 242 -5.79 6.21 -1.69
N PHE A 243 -4.68 5.73 -2.27
CA PHE A 243 -4.21 4.37 -2.04
C PHE A 243 -3.90 4.13 -0.56
N ARG A 244 -3.18 5.04 0.11
CA ARG A 244 -2.90 4.96 1.55
C ARG A 244 -4.20 5.00 2.38
N LEU A 245 -5.18 5.83 1.98
CA LEU A 245 -6.51 5.86 2.62
C LEU A 245 -7.20 4.50 2.49
N GLY A 246 -7.18 3.88 1.33
CA GLY A 246 -7.69 2.53 1.13
C GLY A 246 -6.93 1.48 1.92
N TYR A 247 -5.61 1.61 2.06
CA TYR A 247 -4.78 0.68 2.82
C TYR A 247 -5.08 0.73 4.33
N VAL A 248 -5.20 1.93 4.89
CA VAL A 248 -5.48 2.14 6.33
C VAL A 248 -6.97 1.96 6.65
N GLY A 249 -7.85 2.46 5.76
CA GLY A 249 -9.29 2.36 5.93
C GLY A 249 -9.84 0.96 5.71
N TRP A 250 -11.12 0.78 6.03
CA TRP A 250 -11.85 -0.48 5.81
C TRP A 250 -13.26 -0.22 5.27
N GLY A 251 -13.89 -1.27 4.74
CA GLY A 251 -15.26 -1.24 4.27
C GLY A 251 -15.47 -0.27 3.11
N GLU A 252 -16.55 0.49 3.16
CA GLU A 252 -16.92 1.44 2.10
C GLU A 252 -15.86 2.53 1.89
N GLU A 253 -15.15 2.94 2.94
CA GLU A 253 -14.07 3.93 2.80
C GLU A 253 -12.90 3.38 1.98
N ARG A 254 -12.48 2.13 2.25
CA ARG A 254 -11.46 1.44 1.45
C ARG A 254 -11.89 1.32 -0.01
N LEU A 255 -13.13 0.88 -0.26
CA LEU A 255 -13.64 0.68 -1.61
C LEU A 255 -13.70 1.99 -2.40
N ARG A 256 -14.20 3.07 -1.78
CA ARG A 256 -14.19 4.41 -2.41
C ARG A 256 -12.79 4.93 -2.67
N ALA A 257 -11.88 4.74 -1.74
CA ALA A 257 -10.49 5.15 -1.88
C ALA A 257 -9.77 4.36 -2.99
N ALA A 258 -9.99 3.06 -3.09
CA ALA A 258 -9.47 2.22 -4.16
C ALA A 258 -10.01 2.66 -5.53
N ARG A 259 -11.32 2.89 -5.67
CA ARG A 259 -11.93 3.41 -6.89
C ARG A 259 -11.39 4.79 -7.28
N ARG A 260 -11.17 5.65 -6.29
CA ARG A 260 -10.57 6.97 -6.56
C ARG A 260 -9.11 6.85 -7.00
N THR A 261 -8.35 5.92 -6.41
CA THR A 261 -6.99 5.60 -6.86
C THR A 261 -7.00 5.18 -8.32
N LEU A 262 -7.89 4.26 -8.71
CA LEU A 262 -8.01 3.79 -10.10
C LEU A 262 -8.48 4.88 -11.07
N ALA A 263 -9.31 5.81 -10.61
CA ALA A 263 -9.71 6.96 -11.43
C ALA A 263 -8.54 7.92 -11.71
N LEU A 264 -7.54 7.99 -10.81
CA LEU A 264 -6.34 8.83 -10.94
C LEU A 264 -5.17 8.09 -11.58
N LEU A 265 -5.07 6.79 -11.38
CA LEU A 265 -4.06 5.90 -11.93
C LEU A 265 -4.74 4.60 -12.39
N PRO A 266 -5.25 4.55 -13.62
CA PRO A 266 -5.89 3.34 -14.17
C PRO A 266 -4.93 2.15 -14.20
N GLY A 267 -5.45 0.96 -13.90
CA GLY A 267 -4.67 -0.29 -13.94
C GLY A 267 -3.70 -0.48 -12.78
N PHE A 268 -3.73 0.34 -11.73
CA PHE A 268 -2.86 0.16 -10.57
C PHE A 268 -3.24 -1.12 -9.79
N PRO A 269 -2.39 -2.17 -9.79
CA PRO A 269 -2.77 -3.52 -9.34
C PRO A 269 -3.22 -3.56 -7.88
N LEU A 270 -2.52 -2.86 -6.99
CA LEU A 270 -2.80 -2.88 -5.56
C LEU A 270 -4.13 -2.19 -5.18
N ALA A 271 -4.65 -1.28 -6.01
CA ALA A 271 -5.97 -0.70 -5.78
C ALA A 271 -7.09 -1.70 -6.07
N HIS A 272 -6.93 -2.55 -7.09
CA HIS A 272 -7.81 -3.67 -7.37
C HIS A 272 -7.79 -4.69 -6.22
N TRP A 273 -6.59 -4.99 -5.68
CA TRP A 273 -6.45 -5.85 -4.50
C TRP A 273 -7.24 -5.28 -3.30
N LEU A 274 -7.11 -3.97 -3.01
CA LEU A 274 -7.88 -3.32 -1.92
C LEU A 274 -9.39 -3.48 -2.12
N ALA A 275 -9.90 -3.24 -3.33
CA ALA A 275 -11.31 -3.40 -3.64
C ALA A 275 -11.78 -4.85 -3.43
N ALA A 276 -11.01 -5.81 -3.93
CA ALA A 276 -11.33 -7.23 -3.81
C ALA A 276 -11.42 -7.69 -2.35
N THR A 277 -10.56 -7.19 -1.44
CA THR A 277 -10.63 -7.56 -0.01
C THR A 277 -11.98 -7.20 0.63
N VAL A 278 -12.55 -6.04 0.31
CA VAL A 278 -13.87 -5.62 0.82
C VAL A 278 -14.99 -6.44 0.19
N LEU A 279 -14.88 -6.71 -1.11
CA LEU A 279 -15.89 -7.50 -1.84
C LEU A 279 -15.93 -8.95 -1.34
N ILE A 280 -14.77 -9.54 -1.02
CA ILE A 280 -14.68 -10.86 -0.38
C ILE A 280 -15.37 -10.82 0.99
N ALA A 281 -15.06 -9.84 1.83
CA ALA A 281 -15.70 -9.69 3.15
C ALA A 281 -17.22 -9.54 3.06
N ARG A 282 -17.71 -8.89 2.00
CA ARG A 282 -19.16 -8.77 1.70
C ARG A 282 -19.77 -10.03 1.08
N ASN A 283 -18.95 -11.03 0.77
CA ASN A 283 -19.31 -12.25 0.03
C ASN A 283 -19.90 -11.94 -1.36
N VAL A 284 -19.33 -10.94 -2.06
CA VAL A 284 -19.67 -10.55 -3.44
C VAL A 284 -18.56 -11.05 -4.36
N LEU A 285 -18.47 -12.39 -4.49
CA LEU A 285 -17.31 -13.07 -5.09
C LEU A 285 -17.17 -12.80 -6.59
N ASP A 286 -18.28 -12.57 -7.32
CA ASP A 286 -18.23 -12.24 -8.76
C ASP A 286 -17.54 -10.90 -9.03
N GLU A 287 -17.78 -9.91 -8.17
CA GLU A 287 -17.13 -8.61 -8.29
C GLU A 287 -15.68 -8.69 -7.82
N ALA A 288 -15.41 -9.45 -6.76
CA ALA A 288 -14.05 -9.69 -6.28
C ALA A 288 -13.18 -10.34 -7.36
N GLU A 289 -13.70 -11.35 -8.08
CA GLU A 289 -12.98 -11.99 -9.19
C GLU A 289 -12.69 -10.98 -10.32
N ARG A 290 -13.67 -10.14 -10.69
CA ARG A 290 -13.45 -9.12 -11.72
C ARG A 290 -12.35 -8.13 -11.33
N GLU A 291 -12.35 -7.66 -10.09
CA GLU A 291 -11.31 -6.77 -9.59
C GLU A 291 -9.93 -7.45 -9.60
N LEU A 292 -9.82 -8.69 -9.14
CA LEU A 292 -8.54 -9.41 -9.11
C LEU A 292 -7.99 -9.64 -10.53
N ARG A 293 -8.84 -10.06 -11.47
CA ARG A 293 -8.44 -10.20 -12.88
C ARG A 293 -8.03 -8.88 -13.51
N ALA A 294 -8.72 -7.78 -13.17
CA ALA A 294 -8.34 -6.45 -13.65
C ALA A 294 -7.00 -5.99 -13.07
N GLY A 295 -6.71 -6.31 -11.81
CA GLY A 295 -5.42 -6.04 -11.18
C GLY A 295 -4.26 -6.81 -11.84
N ILE A 296 -4.47 -8.09 -12.13
CA ILE A 296 -3.50 -8.94 -12.85
C ILE A 296 -3.25 -8.38 -14.25
N ALA A 297 -4.31 -8.07 -14.99
CA ALA A 297 -4.19 -7.48 -16.34
C ALA A 297 -3.47 -6.12 -16.30
N GLY A 298 -3.71 -5.32 -15.26
CA GLY A 298 -3.01 -4.05 -15.04
C GLY A 298 -1.51 -4.23 -14.82
N GLU A 299 -1.10 -5.27 -14.08
CA GLU A 299 0.32 -5.61 -13.91
C GLU A 299 0.94 -6.11 -15.22
N GLU A 300 0.30 -7.05 -15.89
CA GLU A 300 0.76 -7.59 -17.17
C GLU A 300 0.91 -6.51 -18.26
N SER A 301 0.05 -5.50 -18.25
CA SER A 301 0.07 -4.40 -19.21
C SER A 301 1.32 -3.50 -19.10
N GLN A 302 2.05 -3.55 -17.98
CA GLN A 302 3.30 -2.81 -17.78
C GLN A 302 4.47 -3.40 -18.60
N GLY A 303 4.33 -4.61 -19.12
CA GLY A 303 5.34 -5.27 -19.97
C GLY A 303 6.64 -5.54 -19.23
N SER A 304 7.79 -5.27 -19.89
CA SER A 304 9.11 -5.52 -19.31
C SER A 304 9.57 -4.48 -18.27
N ASN A 305 8.87 -3.36 -18.16
CA ASN A 305 9.19 -2.25 -17.23
C ASN A 305 8.15 -2.19 -16.13
N VAL A 306 8.06 -3.24 -15.33
CA VAL A 306 7.10 -3.30 -14.23
C VAL A 306 7.51 -2.33 -13.14
N ARG A 307 6.72 -1.26 -12.95
CA ARG A 307 6.89 -0.28 -11.89
C ARG A 307 6.16 -0.68 -10.61
N PHE A 308 4.98 -1.25 -10.77
CA PHE A 308 4.11 -1.63 -9.66
C PHE A 308 3.93 -3.13 -9.65
N THR A 309 4.87 -3.81 -8.99
CA THR A 309 4.77 -5.25 -8.75
C THR A 309 3.71 -5.49 -7.67
N ALA A 310 2.84 -6.46 -7.89
CA ALA A 310 1.85 -6.87 -6.92
C ALA A 310 1.97 -8.37 -6.61
N VAL A 311 1.87 -8.70 -5.36
CA VAL A 311 1.70 -10.09 -4.89
C VAL A 311 0.32 -10.21 -4.23
N ALA A 312 -0.12 -11.42 -3.97
CA ALA A 312 -1.43 -11.76 -3.42
C ALA A 312 -2.63 -11.61 -4.37
N LEU A 313 -2.47 -11.13 -5.60
CA LEU A 313 -3.56 -11.09 -6.57
C LEU A 313 -3.93 -12.50 -7.04
N HIS A 314 -2.96 -13.29 -7.44
CA HIS A 314 -3.16 -14.68 -7.86
C HIS A 314 -3.60 -15.56 -6.69
N TRP A 315 -3.03 -15.38 -5.50
CA TRP A 315 -3.47 -16.07 -4.29
C TRP A 315 -4.96 -15.81 -3.99
N LEU A 316 -5.39 -14.55 -3.96
CA LEU A 316 -6.79 -14.20 -3.70
C LEU A 316 -7.72 -14.69 -4.82
N LEU A 317 -7.29 -14.59 -6.08
CA LEU A 317 -8.06 -15.11 -7.20
C LEU A 317 -8.25 -16.63 -7.06
N GLY A 318 -7.19 -17.35 -6.72
CA GLY A 318 -7.25 -18.78 -6.45
C GLY A 318 -8.24 -19.12 -5.32
N LEU A 319 -8.24 -18.37 -4.22
CA LEU A 319 -9.21 -18.55 -3.13
C LEU A 319 -10.67 -18.30 -3.58
N VAL A 320 -10.89 -17.24 -4.35
CA VAL A 320 -12.23 -16.92 -4.90
C VAL A 320 -12.70 -18.00 -5.86
N LEU A 321 -11.85 -18.48 -6.77
CA LEU A 321 -12.16 -19.58 -7.69
C LEU A 321 -12.47 -20.88 -6.92
N LEU A 322 -11.68 -21.20 -5.91
CA LEU A 322 -11.91 -22.36 -5.05
C LEU A 322 -13.27 -22.28 -4.31
N ALA A 323 -13.61 -21.10 -3.77
CA ALA A 323 -14.91 -20.87 -3.12
C ALA A 323 -16.08 -20.98 -4.11
N ARG A 324 -15.84 -20.77 -5.41
CA ARG A 324 -16.85 -20.95 -6.49
C ARG A 324 -16.87 -22.37 -7.09
N GLY A 325 -16.01 -23.26 -6.61
CA GLY A 325 -15.94 -24.65 -7.05
C GLY A 325 -15.00 -24.92 -8.23
N ASP A 326 -14.28 -23.89 -8.72
CA ASP A 326 -13.25 -24.06 -9.76
C ASP A 326 -11.89 -24.39 -9.11
N GLU A 327 -11.74 -25.65 -8.71
CA GLU A 327 -10.53 -26.13 -8.04
C GLU A 327 -9.31 -26.17 -8.95
N ASP A 328 -9.49 -26.45 -10.24
CA ASP A 328 -8.36 -26.54 -11.19
C ASP A 328 -7.88 -25.13 -11.57
N GLY A 329 -8.80 -24.20 -11.80
CA GLY A 329 -8.47 -22.80 -11.98
C GLY A 329 -7.75 -22.22 -10.75
N ALA A 330 -8.18 -22.57 -9.54
CA ALA A 330 -7.52 -22.15 -8.32
C ALA A 330 -6.08 -22.62 -8.22
N LEU A 331 -5.79 -23.89 -8.59
CA LEU A 331 -4.42 -24.41 -8.57
C LEU A 331 -3.50 -23.69 -9.55
N VAL A 332 -3.98 -23.37 -10.74
CA VAL A 332 -3.21 -22.57 -11.73
C VAL A 332 -2.84 -21.20 -11.15
N GLU A 333 -3.79 -20.53 -10.50
CA GLU A 333 -3.52 -19.22 -9.91
C GLU A 333 -2.56 -19.33 -8.70
N PHE A 334 -2.67 -20.36 -7.88
CA PHE A 334 -1.73 -20.61 -6.79
C PHE A 334 -0.30 -20.88 -7.30
N GLU A 335 -0.13 -21.62 -8.40
CA GLU A 335 1.18 -21.84 -9.01
C GLU A 335 1.81 -20.53 -9.52
N ARG A 336 1.00 -19.64 -10.08
CA ARG A 336 1.44 -18.30 -10.51
C ARG A 336 1.89 -17.44 -9.32
N GLU A 337 1.15 -17.45 -8.21
CA GLU A 337 1.56 -16.74 -7.00
C GLU A 337 2.89 -17.26 -6.44
N LEU A 338 3.10 -18.59 -6.43
CA LEU A 338 4.36 -19.17 -5.95
C LEU A 338 5.56 -18.76 -6.83
N ALA A 339 5.36 -18.57 -8.13
CA ALA A 339 6.40 -18.08 -9.03
C ALA A 339 6.86 -16.65 -8.69
N ALA A 340 6.00 -15.84 -8.08
CA ALA A 340 6.33 -14.48 -7.65
C ALA A 340 7.32 -14.42 -6.47
N GLU A 341 7.63 -15.53 -5.79
CA GLU A 341 8.59 -15.57 -4.69
C GLU A 341 9.99 -15.08 -5.11
N ALA A 342 10.38 -15.35 -6.35
CA ALA A 342 11.66 -14.96 -6.91
C ALA A 342 11.77 -13.44 -7.19
N SER A 343 10.67 -12.69 -7.18
CA SER A 343 10.66 -11.25 -7.46
C SER A 343 11.36 -10.39 -6.41
N GLY A 344 11.60 -10.93 -5.21
CA GLY A 344 12.16 -10.16 -4.08
C GLY A 344 11.18 -9.18 -3.44
N HIS A 345 9.89 -9.22 -3.82
CA HIS A 345 8.85 -8.38 -3.23
C HIS A 345 8.73 -8.60 -1.72
N LEU A 346 8.52 -7.53 -0.97
CA LEU A 346 8.58 -7.58 0.51
C LEU A 346 7.55 -8.53 1.15
N TYR A 347 6.38 -8.71 0.53
CA TYR A 347 5.32 -9.61 1.00
C TYR A 347 5.33 -11.00 0.34
N ALA A 348 6.23 -11.27 -0.63
CA ALA A 348 6.21 -12.54 -1.40
C ALA A 348 6.29 -13.78 -0.50
N ARG A 349 7.18 -13.76 0.51
CA ARG A 349 7.33 -14.87 1.47
C ARG A 349 6.01 -15.19 2.20
N GLU A 350 5.29 -14.16 2.67
CA GLU A 350 4.01 -14.31 3.37
C GLU A 350 2.91 -14.80 2.43
N CYS A 351 2.81 -14.20 1.24
CA CYS A 351 1.83 -14.60 0.23
C CYS A 351 2.04 -16.03 -0.24
N CYS A 352 3.30 -16.44 -0.49
CA CYS A 352 3.62 -17.81 -0.86
C CYS A 352 3.34 -18.81 0.28
N SER A 353 3.57 -18.41 1.55
CA SER A 353 3.19 -19.25 2.69
C SER A 353 1.69 -19.46 2.77
N ASN A 354 0.90 -18.39 2.61
CA ASN A 354 -0.57 -18.45 2.56
C ASN A 354 -1.06 -19.28 1.37
N THR A 355 -0.37 -19.20 0.23
CA THR A 355 -0.67 -20.01 -0.96
C THR A 355 -0.40 -21.49 -0.72
N CYS A 356 0.73 -21.83 -0.11
CA CYS A 356 1.01 -23.22 0.29
C CYS A 356 -0.03 -23.76 1.28
N TYR A 357 -0.51 -22.92 2.23
CA TYR A 357 -1.64 -23.27 3.08
C TYR A 357 -2.90 -23.59 2.27
N ALA A 358 -3.27 -22.74 1.30
CA ALA A 358 -4.45 -22.93 0.47
C ALA A 358 -4.36 -24.22 -0.36
N ILE A 359 -3.19 -24.51 -0.95
CA ILE A 359 -2.93 -25.77 -1.66
C ILE A 359 -3.07 -26.97 -0.70
N GLY A 360 -2.47 -26.90 0.48
CA GLY A 360 -2.57 -27.92 1.50
C GLY A 360 -4.01 -28.19 1.93
N ALA A 361 -4.80 -27.13 2.12
CA ALA A 361 -6.22 -27.20 2.44
C ALA A 361 -7.03 -27.89 1.32
N LEU A 362 -6.79 -27.53 0.05
CA LEU A 362 -7.44 -28.18 -1.09
C LEU A 362 -7.06 -29.66 -1.18
N ARG A 363 -5.78 -30.00 -1.01
CA ARG A 363 -5.30 -31.39 -1.00
C ARG A 363 -5.93 -32.19 0.14
N LEU A 364 -6.10 -31.57 1.32
CA LEU A 364 -6.76 -32.20 2.46
C LEU A 364 -8.24 -32.51 2.15
N ARG A 365 -8.97 -31.58 1.53
CA ARG A 365 -10.36 -31.80 1.06
C ARG A 365 -10.46 -32.96 0.06
N ARG A 366 -9.48 -33.11 -0.81
CA ARG A 366 -9.37 -34.23 -1.77
C ARG A 366 -8.87 -35.56 -1.13
N GLN A 367 -8.73 -35.59 0.19
CA GLN A 367 -8.19 -36.74 0.94
C GLN A 367 -6.75 -37.14 0.57
N GLN A 368 -6.01 -36.25 -0.05
CA GLN A 368 -4.60 -36.39 -0.43
C GLN A 368 -3.71 -35.96 0.73
N LYS A 369 -3.67 -36.80 1.79
CA LYS A 369 -3.05 -36.43 3.08
C LYS A 369 -1.55 -36.12 2.99
N THR A 370 -0.82 -36.91 2.20
CA THR A 370 0.63 -36.77 2.04
C THR A 370 0.98 -35.46 1.36
N GLU A 371 0.28 -35.14 0.28
CA GLU A 371 0.47 -33.90 -0.49
C GLU A 371 0.04 -32.68 0.34
N ALA A 372 -1.03 -32.80 1.13
CA ALA A 372 -1.45 -31.75 2.06
C ALA A 372 -0.37 -31.47 3.12
N GLN A 373 0.22 -32.52 3.71
CA GLN A 373 1.32 -32.37 4.69
C GLN A 373 2.55 -31.72 4.08
N GLN A 374 2.91 -32.06 2.84
CA GLN A 374 4.02 -31.43 2.12
C GLN A 374 3.77 -29.94 1.91
N ALA A 375 2.56 -29.56 1.47
CA ALA A 375 2.22 -28.16 1.27
C ALA A 375 2.21 -27.38 2.59
N PHE A 376 1.70 -27.94 3.69
CA PHE A 376 1.76 -27.33 5.01
C PHE A 376 3.20 -27.18 5.52
N ALA A 377 4.07 -28.16 5.27
CA ALA A 377 5.48 -28.05 5.60
C ALA A 377 6.14 -26.89 4.85
N GLN A 378 5.87 -26.74 3.55
CA GLN A 378 6.36 -25.63 2.74
C GLN A 378 5.84 -24.26 3.24
N ALA A 379 4.61 -24.20 3.74
CA ALA A 379 4.08 -22.99 4.37
C ALA A 379 4.85 -22.64 5.65
N LEU A 380 5.12 -23.62 6.52
CA LEU A 380 5.88 -23.42 7.77
C LEU A 380 7.37 -23.16 7.53
N GLU A 381 7.96 -23.67 6.46
CA GLU A 381 9.33 -23.32 6.05
C GLU A 381 9.46 -21.82 5.79
N ARG A 382 8.45 -21.21 5.18
CA ARG A 382 8.40 -19.77 4.92
C ARG A 382 8.00 -18.95 6.15
N LEU A 383 6.97 -19.39 6.86
CA LEU A 383 6.46 -18.77 8.08
C LEU A 383 6.25 -19.82 9.18
N PRO A 384 7.25 -20.03 10.05
CA PRO A 384 7.15 -21.02 11.14
C PRO A 384 5.95 -20.78 12.08
N ASN A 385 5.48 -19.55 12.17
CA ASN A 385 4.35 -19.14 13.01
C ASN A 385 3.02 -19.06 12.26
N HIS A 386 2.89 -19.72 11.11
CA HIS A 386 1.65 -19.66 10.32
C HIS A 386 0.46 -20.25 11.08
N LYS A 387 -0.35 -19.37 11.68
CA LYS A 387 -1.38 -19.75 12.68
C LYS A 387 -2.39 -20.77 12.15
N LEU A 388 -2.86 -20.62 10.90
CA LEU A 388 -3.85 -21.54 10.33
C LEU A 388 -3.26 -22.93 10.07
N VAL A 389 -2.02 -23.02 9.59
CA VAL A 389 -1.34 -24.31 9.43
C VAL A 389 -1.18 -25.02 10.77
N LEU A 390 -0.71 -24.29 11.79
CA LEU A 390 -0.54 -24.86 13.14
C LEU A 390 -1.88 -25.33 13.71
N ALA A 391 -2.96 -24.59 13.52
CA ALA A 391 -4.30 -24.99 13.95
C ALA A 391 -4.78 -26.26 13.27
N VAL A 392 -4.56 -26.41 11.95
CA VAL A 392 -4.93 -27.61 11.18
C VAL A 392 -4.13 -28.83 11.65
N LEU A 393 -2.82 -28.72 11.82
CA LEU A 393 -1.96 -29.81 12.28
C LEU A 393 -2.34 -30.24 13.72
N THR A 394 -2.65 -29.28 14.57
CA THR A 394 -3.13 -29.57 15.93
C THR A 394 -4.46 -30.33 15.89
N ALA A 395 -5.42 -29.90 15.05
CA ALA A 395 -6.70 -30.57 14.88
C ALA A 395 -6.54 -32.02 14.40
N GLN A 396 -5.66 -32.26 13.43
CA GLN A 396 -5.36 -33.59 12.92
C GLN A 396 -4.76 -34.50 13.99
N SER A 397 -3.82 -33.99 14.79
CA SER A 397 -3.22 -34.71 15.90
C SER A 397 -4.27 -35.08 16.96
N LEU A 398 -5.11 -34.11 17.38
CA LEU A 398 -6.19 -34.35 18.33
C LEU A 398 -7.21 -35.39 17.82
N SER A 399 -7.59 -35.31 16.54
CA SER A 399 -8.51 -36.26 15.92
C SER A 399 -7.95 -37.68 15.93
N SER A 400 -6.65 -37.85 15.66
CA SER A 400 -5.95 -39.16 15.69
C SER A 400 -5.90 -39.72 17.11
N VAL A 401 -5.57 -38.91 18.11
CA VAL A 401 -5.55 -39.30 19.53
C VAL A 401 -6.95 -39.69 20.03
N ARG A 402 -7.98 -38.92 19.67
CA ARG A 402 -9.38 -39.23 20.02
C ARG A 402 -9.85 -40.54 19.42
N ALA A 403 -9.56 -40.80 18.14
CA ALA A 403 -9.91 -42.05 17.50
C ALA A 403 -9.27 -43.24 18.24
N ALA A 404 -8.04 -43.11 18.71
CA ALA A 404 -7.34 -44.09 19.47
C ALA A 404 -7.91 -44.30 20.90
N MET A 405 -8.47 -43.26 21.52
CA MET A 405 -8.96 -43.27 22.90
C MET A 405 -10.48 -43.51 23.06
N GLY A 406 -11.24 -43.57 21.98
CA GLY A 406 -12.71 -43.78 22.03
C GLY A 406 -13.50 -42.65 22.69
N GLY A 407 -12.94 -41.46 22.82
CA GLY A 407 -13.46 -40.34 23.61
C GLY A 407 -14.34 -39.36 22.89
N GLN A 408 -15.40 -38.89 23.54
CA GLN A 408 -16.22 -37.76 23.16
C GLN A 408 -15.75 -36.52 23.98
N GLY A 409 -15.07 -35.58 23.38
CA GLY A 409 -14.70 -34.30 23.99
C GLY A 409 -14.53 -33.21 22.92
N PHE A 410 -15.00 -31.99 23.17
CA PHE A 410 -14.76 -30.85 22.29
C PHE A 410 -13.33 -30.37 22.47
N PRO A 411 -12.67 -29.89 21.37
CA PRO A 411 -11.42 -29.14 21.50
C PRO A 411 -11.72 -27.91 22.38
N SER A 412 -10.86 -27.63 23.33
CA SER A 412 -10.96 -26.38 24.08
C SER A 412 -10.67 -25.23 23.15
N VAL A 413 -11.70 -24.41 22.87
CA VAL A 413 -11.49 -23.15 22.16
C VAL A 413 -10.89 -22.18 23.19
N PRO A 414 -9.76 -21.53 22.88
CA PRO A 414 -9.21 -20.52 23.77
C PRO A 414 -10.24 -19.42 24.00
N THR A 415 -10.58 -19.20 25.28
CA THR A 415 -11.55 -18.21 25.73
C THR A 415 -10.83 -17.19 26.59
N GLY A 416 -11.04 -15.91 26.32
CA GLY A 416 -10.48 -14.83 27.12
C GLY A 416 -10.34 -13.53 26.29
N PRO A 417 -10.22 -12.39 26.98
CA PRO A 417 -10.05 -11.09 26.33
C PRO A 417 -8.71 -10.99 25.59
N ASP A 418 -7.69 -11.72 26.00
CA ASP A 418 -6.34 -11.67 25.43
C ASP A 418 -6.15 -12.60 24.21
N VAL A 419 -7.15 -13.43 23.87
CA VAL A 419 -7.08 -14.33 22.73
C VAL A 419 -7.36 -13.55 21.44
N SER A 420 -6.38 -13.53 20.53
CA SER A 420 -6.49 -12.82 19.27
C SER A 420 -7.60 -13.38 18.38
N PHE A 421 -8.09 -12.55 17.45
CA PHE A 421 -9.04 -13.02 16.43
C PHE A 421 -8.50 -14.21 15.64
N ASP A 422 -7.23 -14.17 15.24
CA ASP A 422 -6.61 -15.22 14.42
C ASP A 422 -6.53 -16.57 15.15
N GLU A 423 -6.33 -16.57 16.47
CA GLU A 423 -6.34 -17.79 17.27
C GLU A 423 -7.75 -18.38 17.38
N LYS A 424 -8.77 -17.51 17.51
CA LYS A 424 -10.17 -17.94 17.47
C LYS A 424 -10.55 -18.45 16.08
N PHE A 425 -10.04 -17.82 15.04
CA PHE A 425 -10.25 -18.25 13.65
C PHE A 425 -9.64 -19.62 13.38
N GLY A 426 -8.37 -19.84 13.75
CA GLY A 426 -7.75 -21.14 13.66
C GLY A 426 -8.49 -22.22 14.47
N SER A 427 -8.98 -21.88 15.67
CA SER A 427 -9.79 -22.78 16.49
C SER A 427 -11.12 -23.14 15.84
N ALA A 428 -11.77 -22.18 15.16
CA ALA A 428 -13.01 -22.46 14.43
C ALA A 428 -12.78 -23.43 13.25
N ILE A 429 -11.69 -23.25 12.50
CA ILE A 429 -11.27 -24.18 11.44
C ILE A 429 -11.03 -25.59 12.03
N ALA A 430 -10.31 -25.67 13.14
CA ALA A 430 -10.04 -26.94 13.80
C ALA A 430 -11.34 -27.66 14.25
N VAL A 431 -12.27 -26.91 14.79
CA VAL A 431 -13.58 -27.41 15.23
C VAL A 431 -14.43 -27.88 14.04
N ASP A 432 -14.43 -27.12 12.94
CA ASP A 432 -15.17 -27.47 11.73
C ASP A 432 -14.62 -28.75 11.07
N LEU A 433 -13.30 -28.88 11.01
CA LEU A 433 -12.62 -30.11 10.54
C LEU A 433 -12.97 -31.37 11.35
N MET A 434 -13.40 -31.19 12.61
CA MET A 434 -13.88 -32.28 13.47
C MET A 434 -15.39 -32.56 13.28
N GLY A 435 -16.06 -31.89 12.35
CA GLY A 435 -17.49 -32.06 12.04
C GLY A 435 -18.44 -31.25 12.91
N HIS A 436 -17.94 -30.25 13.64
CA HIS A 436 -18.74 -29.40 14.53
C HIS A 436 -19.03 -28.00 13.97
N THR A 437 -19.50 -27.93 12.71
CA THR A 437 -19.70 -26.68 11.96
C THR A 437 -20.56 -25.64 12.72
N ALA A 438 -21.66 -26.05 13.36
CA ALA A 438 -22.50 -25.14 14.12
C ALA A 438 -21.73 -24.45 15.28
N PHE A 439 -20.83 -25.17 15.93
CA PHE A 439 -19.99 -24.59 16.97
C PHE A 439 -18.88 -23.70 16.39
N ALA A 440 -18.28 -24.06 15.27
CA ALA A 440 -17.34 -23.20 14.53
C ALA A 440 -17.97 -21.84 14.17
N VAL A 441 -19.24 -21.86 13.69
CA VAL A 441 -20.01 -20.64 13.42
C VAL A 441 -20.18 -19.79 14.69
N GLN A 442 -20.53 -20.39 15.83
CA GLN A 442 -20.67 -19.66 17.10
C GLN A 442 -19.35 -19.02 17.54
N VAL A 443 -18.25 -19.76 17.41
CA VAL A 443 -16.90 -19.25 17.72
C VAL A 443 -16.55 -18.04 16.87
N LEU A 444 -16.77 -18.11 15.55
CA LEU A 444 -16.46 -17.02 14.63
C LEU A 444 -17.39 -15.83 14.79
N ASP A 445 -18.70 -16.06 14.97
CA ASP A 445 -19.65 -14.98 15.18
C ASP A 445 -19.32 -14.21 16.47
N GLY A 446 -19.02 -14.93 17.56
CA GLY A 446 -18.59 -14.34 18.82
C GLY A 446 -17.25 -13.61 18.71
N ALA A 447 -16.28 -14.18 17.97
CA ALA A 447 -14.99 -13.55 17.73
C ALA A 447 -15.14 -12.23 16.95
N LEU A 448 -15.96 -12.22 15.90
CA LEU A 448 -16.25 -11.01 15.10
C LEU A 448 -17.03 -9.96 15.89
N ALA A 449 -17.93 -10.40 16.79
CA ALA A 449 -18.68 -9.48 17.65
C ALA A 449 -17.79 -8.73 18.62
N SER A 450 -16.74 -9.38 19.12
CA SER A 450 -15.78 -8.80 20.08
C SER A 450 -14.58 -8.13 19.43
N ALA A 451 -14.32 -8.37 18.13
CA ALA A 451 -13.18 -7.79 17.42
C ALA A 451 -13.37 -6.27 17.22
N ALA A 452 -12.28 -5.53 17.37
CA ALA A 452 -12.25 -4.10 17.06
C ALA A 452 -12.76 -3.82 15.61
N PRO A 453 -13.30 -2.62 15.34
CA PRO A 453 -13.61 -2.22 13.97
C PRO A 453 -12.43 -2.44 13.02
N GLY A 454 -12.69 -2.94 11.81
CA GLY A 454 -11.65 -3.23 10.82
C GLY A 454 -11.88 -4.55 10.09
N ASN A 455 -10.80 -5.07 9.53
CA ASN A 455 -10.80 -6.16 8.56
C ASN A 455 -10.79 -7.59 9.17
N ALA A 456 -10.97 -7.74 10.47
CA ALA A 456 -10.98 -9.07 11.09
C ALA A 456 -11.98 -10.00 10.37
N GLY A 457 -11.51 -11.20 10.00
CA GLY A 457 -12.32 -12.25 9.38
C GLY A 457 -12.67 -12.05 7.90
N TRP A 458 -12.11 -11.07 7.22
CA TRP A 458 -12.44 -10.77 5.82
C TRP A 458 -12.23 -11.94 4.85
N LEU A 459 -11.34 -12.87 5.17
CA LEU A 459 -11.08 -14.08 4.37
C LEU A 459 -12.08 -15.22 4.63
N VAL A 460 -12.90 -15.16 5.67
CA VAL A 460 -13.84 -16.26 6.03
C VAL A 460 -14.69 -16.74 4.84
N PRO A 461 -15.23 -15.86 3.97
CA PRO A 461 -16.05 -16.30 2.84
C PRO A 461 -15.31 -17.19 1.82
N VAL A 462 -13.98 -17.06 1.75
CA VAL A 462 -13.12 -17.79 0.81
C VAL A 462 -12.13 -18.74 1.50
N GLU A 463 -12.31 -18.95 2.81
CA GLU A 463 -11.46 -19.88 3.57
C GLU A 463 -11.66 -21.33 3.07
N PRO A 464 -10.61 -21.98 2.54
CA PRO A 464 -10.78 -23.24 1.84
C PRO A 464 -11.26 -24.40 2.73
N LEU A 465 -10.94 -24.38 4.03
CA LEU A 465 -11.33 -25.48 4.96
C LEU A 465 -12.74 -25.31 5.52
N LEU A 466 -13.23 -24.07 5.66
CA LEU A 466 -14.60 -23.84 6.16
C LEU A 466 -15.67 -24.10 5.10
N ASN A 467 -15.30 -24.09 3.80
CA ASN A 467 -16.19 -24.35 2.67
C ASN A 467 -17.55 -23.63 2.81
N VAL A 468 -17.47 -22.35 3.11
CA VAL A 468 -18.65 -21.48 3.41
C VAL A 468 -19.66 -21.49 2.27
N SER A 469 -19.19 -21.49 1.01
CA SER A 469 -20.03 -21.45 -0.19
C SER A 469 -20.89 -22.71 -0.36
N ALA A 470 -20.48 -23.87 0.15
CA ALA A 470 -21.26 -25.10 0.07
C ALA A 470 -22.40 -25.15 1.09
N ASN A 471 -22.27 -24.39 2.19
CA ASN A 471 -23.26 -24.39 3.28
C ASN A 471 -23.63 -22.94 3.71
N PRO A 472 -24.07 -22.06 2.81
CA PRO A 472 -24.24 -20.62 3.07
C PRO A 472 -25.24 -20.34 4.18
N ASP A 473 -26.29 -21.15 4.33
CA ASP A 473 -27.31 -20.99 5.37
C ASP A 473 -26.74 -21.19 6.78
N VAL A 474 -25.83 -22.14 6.97
CA VAL A 474 -25.16 -22.41 8.25
C VAL A 474 -24.26 -21.23 8.63
N TRP A 475 -23.58 -20.64 7.65
CA TRP A 475 -22.67 -19.51 7.82
C TRP A 475 -23.35 -18.15 7.76
N ALA A 476 -24.66 -18.08 7.55
CA ALA A 476 -25.43 -16.83 7.38
C ALA A 476 -25.19 -15.79 8.51
N PRO A 477 -25.09 -16.16 9.82
CA PRO A 477 -24.83 -15.20 10.88
C PRO A 477 -23.45 -14.53 10.72
N VAL A 478 -22.41 -15.32 10.43
CA VAL A 478 -21.04 -14.84 10.24
C VAL A 478 -20.96 -13.93 9.00
N LEU A 479 -21.57 -14.35 7.87
CA LEU A 479 -21.60 -13.57 6.64
C LEU A 479 -22.36 -12.25 6.82
N ALA A 480 -23.46 -12.24 7.57
CA ALA A 480 -24.21 -11.02 7.87
C ALA A 480 -23.37 -10.03 8.68
N ARG A 481 -22.65 -10.54 9.68
CA ARG A 481 -21.76 -9.73 10.54
C ARG A 481 -20.60 -9.16 9.73
N LEU A 482 -19.97 -9.95 8.86
CA LEU A 482 -18.91 -9.48 7.96
C LEU A 482 -19.39 -8.38 7.03
N ARG A 483 -20.57 -8.54 6.43
CA ARG A 483 -21.18 -7.48 5.60
C ARG A 483 -21.39 -6.19 6.38
N THR A 484 -21.86 -6.27 7.61
CA THR A 484 -22.03 -5.10 8.49
C THR A 484 -20.69 -4.45 8.82
N ARG A 485 -19.65 -5.23 9.08
CA ARG A 485 -18.30 -4.71 9.38
C ARG A 485 -17.61 -4.11 8.16
N ALA A 486 -17.99 -4.54 6.96
CA ALA A 486 -17.46 -4.07 5.68
C ALA A 486 -18.35 -3.01 5.00
N ALA A 487 -19.42 -2.55 5.65
CA ALA A 487 -20.34 -1.55 5.14
C ALA A 487 -19.76 -0.12 5.03
#